data_1ceeb7c66f8ec44a9d715c42308eddbd
#
_entry.id   1ceeb7c66f8ec44a9d715c42308eddbd
#
_cell.length_a   1.000
_cell.length_b   1.000
_cell.length_c   1.000
_cell.angle_alpha   90.00
_cell.angle_beta   90.00
_cell.angle_gamma   90.00
#
_symmetry.space_group_name_H-M   'P 1'
#
loop_
_entity.id
_entity.type
_entity.pdbx_description
1 polymer ?
#
loop_
_entity_poly.entity_id
_entity_poly.type
_entity_poly.pdbx_seq_one_letter_code
_entity_poly.pdbx_strand_id
1 'polypeptide(L)'
;DAARFFWETVVERRSISIGGNSVREHFHPSEDFSSMLTSEQGPETCNTYNMLRLTKMLYQTSADVHYMDYYERALYNHILSTINPVQGGFVYFTPMRSGHYRVYSQPQTSFWCCVGSGMENHAKYGEMIYGHSEDELYVNLFIPSVLQWGKVRVEQFTGFPYEEATTLRLSCGRAKEFTVKFRVPEWTDVSQMELTVNGTAQPVSVSDGYVTVSRKWADGDEVRLTLPMSLRVAALPDGSDNYSFMYGPIVLASRMGKQEQVGLFADDSRGGHVASGPQWPLQDMPVIVGDKDDLLSHIEKVEGKPLEFKLRGVYPERYEGMTLEPFNCLYECRYMVYWPVISPDKLKAQQEALARSEREKNELEAATADKVICGEQQPESDHFIRSEQSRNGSHNDRHWRDATGKGWFSYRMKTNGRDVSRLRVEYEGGMADTDALVMVEERTVGMLSPVDGRGMKTAYFDLPDEMDGKDVLTVKITPSEKKATPRVYEVRLMTAKK
;
A
#
# COMPACT_ATOMS: atom_id res chain seq x y z
N ASP A 1 -17.60 2.74 19.54
CA ASP A 1 -16.55 1.82 20.05
C ASP A 1 -15.98 0.91 18.94
N ALA A 2 -16.80 0.11 18.21
CA ALA A 2 -16.29 -0.79 17.18
C ALA A 2 -15.58 -0.05 16.02
N ALA A 3 -16.14 1.05 15.54
CA ALA A 3 -15.56 1.84 14.46
C ALA A 3 -14.20 2.46 14.86
N ARG A 4 -14.10 2.96 16.11
CA ARG A 4 -12.84 3.48 16.65
C ARG A 4 -11.81 2.36 16.77
N PHE A 5 -12.16 1.23 17.37
CA PHE A 5 -11.27 0.08 17.51
C PHE A 5 -10.75 -0.42 16.17
N PHE A 6 -11.63 -0.50 15.15
CA PHE A 6 -11.22 -0.88 13.80
C PHE A 6 -10.24 0.14 13.21
N TRP A 7 -10.55 1.44 13.33
CA TRP A 7 -9.70 2.52 12.84
C TRP A 7 -8.31 2.50 13.49
N GLU A 8 -8.24 2.43 14.84
CA GLU A 8 -6.99 2.34 15.59
C GLU A 8 -6.17 1.11 15.17
N THR A 9 -6.83 -0.05 15.02
CA THR A 9 -6.17 -1.28 14.57
C THR A 9 -5.54 -1.13 13.18
N VAL A 10 -6.24 -0.49 12.25
CA VAL A 10 -5.73 -0.33 10.88
C VAL A 10 -4.65 0.76 10.83
N VAL A 11 -4.92 1.92 11.44
CA VAL A 11 -4.02 3.09 11.34
C VAL A 11 -2.72 2.87 12.11
N GLU A 12 -2.80 2.34 13.33
CA GLU A 12 -1.64 2.25 14.21
C GLU A 12 -0.82 0.97 13.98
N ARG A 13 -1.48 -0.13 13.56
CA ARG A 13 -0.81 -1.44 13.49
C ARG A 13 -0.63 -1.98 12.09
N ARG A 14 -1.27 -1.41 11.06
CA ARG A 14 -1.27 -1.96 9.70
C ARG A 14 -0.96 -0.94 8.61
N SER A 15 -0.96 0.35 8.95
CA SER A 15 -0.65 1.40 7.98
C SER A 15 0.84 1.68 7.89
N ILE A 16 1.28 2.00 6.70
CA ILE A 16 2.66 2.41 6.38
C ILE A 16 2.77 3.94 6.29
N SER A 17 3.97 4.46 6.08
CA SER A 17 4.25 5.91 6.09
C SER A 17 3.36 6.73 5.15
N ILE A 18 2.95 6.19 4.00
CA ILE A 18 2.02 6.86 3.09
C ILE A 18 0.55 6.85 3.54
N GLY A 19 0.22 6.23 4.66
CA GLY A 19 -1.14 6.07 5.15
C GLY A 19 -1.92 4.92 4.51
N GLY A 20 -1.32 4.20 3.57
CA GLY A 20 -1.90 3.01 2.96
C GLY A 20 -1.75 1.78 3.85
N ASN A 21 -2.56 0.78 3.62
CA ASN A 21 -2.56 -0.52 4.31
C ASN A 21 -2.91 -1.62 3.30
N SER A 22 -2.85 -2.87 3.68
CA SER A 22 -3.14 -4.04 2.85
C SER A 22 -2.07 -4.41 1.82
N VAL A 23 -2.04 -5.69 1.51
CA VAL A 23 -1.26 -6.29 0.42
C VAL A 23 -2.20 -7.22 -0.35
N ARG A 24 -2.27 -7.09 -1.67
CA ARG A 24 -3.20 -7.89 -2.49
C ARG A 24 -4.64 -7.82 -2.00
N GLU A 25 -5.10 -6.60 -1.67
CA GLU A 25 -6.45 -6.30 -1.14
C GLU A 25 -6.73 -6.84 0.28
N HIS A 26 -5.77 -7.50 0.92
CA HIS A 26 -5.96 -8.16 2.22
C HIS A 26 -5.06 -7.57 3.30
N PHE A 27 -5.51 -7.65 4.55
CA PHE A 27 -4.65 -7.34 5.68
C PHE A 27 -3.60 -8.45 5.84
N HIS A 28 -2.33 -8.05 5.90
CA HIS A 28 -1.23 -8.93 6.31
C HIS A 28 -1.14 -8.99 7.84
N PRO A 29 -0.37 -9.92 8.43
CA PRO A 29 -0.10 -9.93 9.87
C PRO A 29 0.47 -8.58 10.34
N SER A 30 0.02 -8.09 11.49
CA SER A 30 0.50 -6.80 12.04
C SER A 30 1.95 -6.86 12.53
N GLU A 31 2.46 -8.06 12.73
CA GLU A 31 3.81 -8.35 13.21
C GLU A 31 4.80 -8.69 12.09
N ASP A 32 4.37 -8.63 10.82
CA ASP A 32 5.21 -8.95 9.65
C ASP A 32 4.82 -8.13 8.43
N PHE A 33 5.65 -7.17 8.07
CA PHE A 33 5.50 -6.32 6.89
C PHE A 33 6.35 -6.78 5.70
N SER A 34 6.94 -7.97 5.74
CA SER A 34 7.77 -8.49 4.65
C SER A 34 7.00 -8.55 3.32
N SER A 35 5.73 -8.98 3.35
CA SER A 35 4.88 -9.00 2.16
C SER A 35 4.62 -7.61 1.58
N MET A 36 4.49 -6.58 2.42
CA MET A 36 4.35 -5.17 2.01
C MET A 36 5.55 -4.70 1.20
N LEU A 37 6.77 -5.11 1.59
CA LEU A 37 8.02 -4.68 0.97
C LEU A 37 8.44 -5.56 -0.23
N THR A 38 7.82 -6.70 -0.43
CA THR A 38 8.22 -7.65 -1.49
C THR A 38 7.18 -7.86 -2.58
N SER A 39 5.90 -7.55 -2.30
CA SER A 39 4.82 -7.74 -3.27
C SER A 39 4.80 -6.64 -4.34
N GLU A 40 4.41 -7.03 -5.55
CA GLU A 40 4.04 -6.13 -6.65
C GLU A 40 2.67 -5.47 -6.44
N GLN A 41 1.88 -5.95 -5.49
CA GLN A 41 0.54 -5.47 -5.15
C GLN A 41 0.55 -4.92 -3.72
N GLY A 42 0.88 -3.65 -3.59
CA GLY A 42 0.92 -2.94 -2.32
C GLY A 42 -0.46 -2.42 -1.88
N PRO A 43 -0.51 -1.35 -1.10
CA PRO A 43 -1.76 -0.74 -0.67
C PRO A 43 -2.71 -0.43 -1.82
N GLU A 44 -3.96 -0.83 -1.65
CA GLU A 44 -5.04 -0.57 -2.57
C GLU A 44 -5.64 0.83 -2.33
N THR A 45 -5.89 1.57 -3.41
CA THR A 45 -6.48 2.92 -3.32
C THR A 45 -7.86 2.89 -2.65
N CYS A 46 -8.70 1.89 -2.93
CA CYS A 46 -10.04 1.77 -2.33
C CYS A 46 -9.99 1.60 -0.81
N ASN A 47 -9.00 0.88 -0.29
CA ASN A 47 -8.84 0.72 1.16
C ASN A 47 -8.58 2.06 1.83
N THR A 48 -7.66 2.86 1.30
CA THR A 48 -7.37 4.19 1.84
C THR A 48 -8.55 5.14 1.66
N TYR A 49 -9.26 5.09 0.53
CA TYR A 49 -10.49 5.84 0.34
C TYR A 49 -11.52 5.55 1.45
N ASN A 50 -11.76 4.28 1.76
CA ASN A 50 -12.71 3.90 2.81
C ASN A 50 -12.21 4.30 4.21
N MET A 51 -10.91 4.20 4.46
CA MET A 51 -10.33 4.67 5.73
C MET A 51 -10.46 6.18 5.89
N LEU A 52 -10.30 6.99 4.83
CA LEU A 52 -10.53 8.43 4.89
C LEU A 52 -12.00 8.76 5.18
N ARG A 53 -12.95 8.02 4.62
CA ARG A 53 -14.38 8.17 4.92
C ARG A 53 -14.68 7.87 6.39
N LEU A 54 -14.14 6.77 6.91
CA LEU A 54 -14.28 6.40 8.32
C LEU A 54 -13.63 7.46 9.23
N THR A 55 -12.44 7.92 8.90
CA THR A 55 -11.71 8.96 9.61
C THR A 55 -12.51 10.25 9.70
N LYS A 56 -13.11 10.72 8.60
CA LYS A 56 -14.01 11.86 8.58
C LYS A 56 -15.19 11.68 9.54
N MET A 57 -15.85 10.52 9.49
CA MET A 57 -17.01 10.24 10.35
C MET A 57 -16.60 10.24 11.84
N LEU A 58 -15.46 9.68 12.20
CA LEU A 58 -14.94 9.67 13.56
C LEU A 58 -14.54 11.09 14.00
N TYR A 59 -13.85 11.84 13.16
CA TYR A 59 -13.52 13.24 13.42
C TYR A 59 -14.76 14.09 13.71
N GLN A 60 -15.83 13.92 12.94
CA GLN A 60 -17.09 14.66 13.14
C GLN A 60 -17.77 14.37 14.49
N THR A 61 -17.40 13.29 15.17
CA THR A 61 -17.95 12.95 16.51
C THR A 61 -17.18 13.55 17.67
N SER A 62 -15.90 13.92 17.48
CA SER A 62 -15.03 14.31 18.59
C SER A 62 -14.15 15.52 18.32
N ALA A 63 -13.98 15.92 17.06
CA ALA A 63 -12.99 16.90 16.59
C ALA A 63 -11.53 16.59 17.04
N ASP A 64 -11.23 15.32 17.28
CA ASP A 64 -9.91 14.87 17.72
C ASP A 64 -8.90 14.97 16.55
N VAL A 65 -7.82 15.73 16.79
CA VAL A 65 -6.78 16.00 15.79
C VAL A 65 -6.08 14.74 15.26
N HIS A 66 -6.01 13.68 16.05
CA HIS A 66 -5.39 12.41 15.67
C HIS A 66 -6.02 11.82 14.40
N TYR A 67 -7.33 11.98 14.22
CA TYR A 67 -7.97 11.60 12.95
C TYR A 67 -7.48 12.45 11.77
N MET A 68 -7.23 13.72 12.00
CA MET A 68 -6.77 14.62 10.94
C MET A 68 -5.29 14.41 10.59
N ASP A 69 -4.47 13.96 11.54
CA ASP A 69 -3.08 13.58 11.25
C ASP A 69 -3.00 12.40 10.29
N TYR A 70 -3.83 11.36 10.51
CA TYR A 70 -3.95 10.27 9.54
C TYR A 70 -4.55 10.75 8.20
N TYR A 71 -5.61 11.57 8.25
CA TYR A 71 -6.25 12.06 7.02
C TYR A 71 -5.28 12.83 6.14
N GLU A 72 -4.53 13.77 6.73
CA GLU A 72 -3.50 14.55 6.03
C GLU A 72 -2.40 13.65 5.45
N ARG A 73 -1.87 12.74 6.24
CA ARG A 73 -0.82 11.79 5.82
C ARG A 73 -1.27 10.94 4.63
N ALA A 74 -2.45 10.35 4.70
CA ALA A 74 -2.97 9.51 3.64
C ALA A 74 -3.35 10.32 2.38
N LEU A 75 -3.91 11.51 2.55
CA LEU A 75 -4.26 12.40 1.44
C LEU A 75 -3.02 12.83 0.65
N TYR A 76 -2.01 13.40 1.32
CA TYR A 76 -0.81 13.93 0.65
C TYR A 76 0.07 12.84 0.06
N ASN A 77 0.15 11.66 0.70
CA ASN A 77 1.14 10.67 0.29
C ASN A 77 0.54 9.52 -0.52
N HIS A 78 -0.60 8.94 -0.11
CA HIS A 78 -1.21 7.86 -0.89
C HIS A 78 -2.15 8.42 -1.95
N ILE A 79 -3.20 9.15 -1.58
CA ILE A 79 -4.22 9.59 -2.54
C ILE A 79 -3.63 10.45 -3.65
N LEU A 80 -2.88 11.51 -3.33
CA LEU A 80 -2.27 12.36 -4.36
C LEU A 80 -1.30 11.60 -5.28
N SER A 81 -0.71 10.50 -4.81
CA SER A 81 0.17 9.68 -5.63
C SER A 81 -0.58 8.73 -6.58
N THR A 82 -1.89 8.59 -6.45
CA THR A 82 -2.69 7.63 -7.22
C THR A 82 -3.33 8.20 -8.48
N ILE A 83 -2.97 9.39 -8.88
CA ILE A 83 -3.37 9.98 -10.17
C ILE A 83 -2.15 10.28 -11.02
N ASN A 84 -2.24 10.00 -12.31
CA ASN A 84 -1.27 10.50 -13.28
C ASN A 84 -1.62 11.96 -13.62
N PRO A 85 -0.79 12.94 -13.25
CA PRO A 85 -1.11 14.36 -13.46
C PRO A 85 -1.11 14.78 -14.93
N VAL A 86 -0.53 13.97 -15.83
CA VAL A 86 -0.43 14.25 -17.26
C VAL A 86 -1.59 13.63 -18.04
N GLN A 87 -1.93 12.37 -17.77
CA GLN A 87 -2.93 11.63 -18.54
C GLN A 87 -4.24 11.40 -17.79
N GLY A 88 -4.29 11.66 -16.48
CA GLY A 88 -5.51 11.54 -15.67
C GLY A 88 -5.87 10.10 -15.29
N GLY A 89 -5.01 9.12 -15.52
CA GLY A 89 -5.23 7.72 -15.11
C GLY A 89 -5.07 7.52 -13.60
N PHE A 90 -5.85 6.59 -13.04
CA PHE A 90 -5.85 6.25 -11.62
C PHE A 90 -5.07 4.98 -11.33
N VAL A 91 -4.60 4.83 -10.10
CA VAL A 91 -3.81 3.69 -9.63
C VAL A 91 -4.68 2.76 -8.78
N TYR A 92 -4.53 1.45 -9.00
CA TYR A 92 -5.11 0.42 -8.13
C TYR A 92 -4.20 0.13 -6.94
N PHE A 93 -3.01 -0.40 -7.21
CA PHE A 93 -2.00 -0.74 -6.22
C PHE A 93 -0.83 0.24 -6.22
N THR A 94 -0.37 0.58 -5.02
CA THR A 94 0.84 1.38 -4.79
C THR A 94 1.90 0.49 -4.15
N PRO A 95 2.69 -0.27 -4.94
CA PRO A 95 3.68 -1.20 -4.40
C PRO A 95 4.75 -0.49 -3.58
N MET A 96 5.13 -1.10 -2.45
CA MET A 96 6.27 -0.63 -1.64
C MET A 96 7.55 -1.42 -1.92
N ARG A 97 7.49 -2.40 -2.83
CA ARG A 97 8.67 -3.11 -3.32
C ARG A 97 9.65 -2.13 -3.98
N SER A 98 10.87 -2.09 -3.49
CA SER A 98 11.91 -1.20 -4.00
C SER A 98 12.15 -1.41 -5.50
N GLY A 99 12.24 -0.32 -6.27
CA GLY A 99 12.43 -0.36 -7.71
C GLY A 99 11.20 -0.85 -8.50
N HIS A 100 10.02 -0.88 -7.90
CA HIS A 100 8.78 -1.20 -8.61
C HIS A 100 8.01 0.07 -9.00
N TYR A 101 6.86 -0.06 -9.68
CA TYR A 101 6.11 1.07 -10.25
C TYR A 101 4.60 0.86 -10.14
N ARG A 102 3.86 1.95 -10.24
CA ARG A 102 2.39 1.98 -10.29
C ARG A 102 1.90 1.85 -11.72
N VAL A 103 0.75 1.19 -11.90
CA VAL A 103 0.02 1.10 -13.17
C VAL A 103 -1.14 2.09 -13.14
N TYR A 104 -1.34 2.80 -14.24
CA TYR A 104 -2.40 3.79 -14.38
C TYR A 104 -3.53 3.27 -15.26
N SER A 105 -4.76 3.54 -14.87
CA SER A 105 -5.93 3.26 -15.69
C SER A 105 -5.93 4.09 -16.96
N GLN A 106 -6.54 3.56 -18.02
CA GLN A 106 -6.86 4.35 -19.22
C GLN A 106 -8.25 4.98 -19.07
N PRO A 107 -8.44 6.26 -19.41
CA PRO A 107 -9.67 6.97 -19.13
C PRO A 107 -10.95 6.37 -19.74
N GLN A 108 -10.84 5.69 -20.88
CA GLN A 108 -12.01 5.16 -21.61
C GLN A 108 -12.18 3.64 -21.52
N THR A 109 -11.16 2.89 -21.11
CA THR A 109 -11.16 1.42 -21.23
C THR A 109 -11.00 0.69 -19.91
N SER A 110 -10.29 1.26 -18.93
CA SER A 110 -10.14 0.64 -17.62
C SER A 110 -11.30 0.99 -16.70
N PHE A 111 -11.90 -0.03 -16.09
CA PHE A 111 -13.00 0.18 -15.14
C PHE A 111 -12.87 -0.78 -13.95
N TRP A 112 -12.09 -0.39 -12.95
CA TRP A 112 -11.93 -1.08 -11.68
C TRP A 112 -12.62 -0.31 -10.55
N CYS A 113 -12.79 -0.94 -9.39
CA CYS A 113 -13.26 -0.25 -8.19
C CYS A 113 -12.45 1.01 -7.88
N CYS A 114 -11.12 0.95 -8.04
CA CYS A 114 -10.23 2.07 -7.79
C CYS A 114 -10.31 3.21 -8.82
N VAL A 115 -10.90 3.00 -9.98
CA VAL A 115 -11.28 4.10 -10.89
C VAL A 115 -12.43 4.89 -10.28
N GLY A 116 -13.45 4.21 -9.76
CA GLY A 116 -14.58 4.84 -9.07
C GLY A 116 -14.15 5.60 -7.82
N SER A 117 -13.41 4.96 -6.92
CA SER A 117 -12.89 5.63 -5.72
C SER A 117 -11.90 6.74 -6.07
N GLY A 118 -11.11 6.59 -7.14
CA GLY A 118 -10.21 7.62 -7.65
C GLY A 118 -10.94 8.87 -8.07
N MET A 119 -12.01 8.75 -8.84
CA MET A 119 -12.85 9.91 -9.23
C MET A 119 -13.38 10.67 -8.01
N GLU A 120 -13.81 9.93 -6.96
CA GLU A 120 -14.27 10.57 -5.73
C GLU A 120 -13.12 11.18 -4.93
N ASN A 121 -12.00 10.48 -4.75
CA ASN A 121 -10.84 10.96 -4.01
C ASN A 121 -10.35 12.31 -4.50
N HIS A 122 -10.14 12.42 -5.82
CA HIS A 122 -9.58 13.60 -6.45
C HIS A 122 -10.60 14.75 -6.60
N ALA A 123 -11.89 14.48 -6.36
CA ALA A 123 -12.93 15.51 -6.27
C ALA A 123 -13.16 16.03 -4.83
N LYS A 124 -12.52 15.44 -3.82
CA LYS A 124 -12.81 15.70 -2.39
C LYS A 124 -11.70 16.41 -1.62
N TYR A 125 -10.71 16.98 -2.26
CA TYR A 125 -9.60 17.64 -1.58
C TYR A 125 -10.04 18.75 -0.61
N GLY A 126 -11.15 19.41 -0.91
CA GLY A 126 -11.71 20.45 -0.07
C GLY A 126 -12.52 19.96 1.13
N GLU A 127 -12.84 18.66 1.19
CA GLU A 127 -13.87 18.16 2.11
C GLU A 127 -13.52 18.34 3.59
N MET A 128 -12.23 18.25 3.94
CA MET A 128 -11.77 18.31 5.33
C MET A 128 -10.84 19.49 5.62
N ILE A 129 -10.77 20.49 4.73
CA ILE A 129 -9.97 21.70 5.01
C ILE A 129 -10.50 22.39 6.24
N TYR A 130 -11.81 22.47 6.38
CA TYR A 130 -12.48 23.12 7.48
C TYR A 130 -13.49 22.21 8.16
N GLY A 131 -13.60 22.40 9.47
CA GLY A 131 -14.74 21.97 10.28
C GLY A 131 -15.39 23.19 10.94
N HIS A 132 -16.61 23.09 11.41
CA HIS A 132 -17.24 24.16 12.18
C HIS A 132 -18.27 23.64 13.17
N SER A 133 -18.47 24.40 14.23
CA SER A 133 -19.65 24.36 15.07
C SER A 133 -20.48 25.66 14.88
N GLU A 134 -21.29 26.05 15.84
CA GLU A 134 -22.11 27.27 15.74
C GLU A 134 -21.24 28.53 15.74
N ASP A 135 -20.21 28.57 16.57
CA ASP A 135 -19.33 29.73 16.83
C ASP A 135 -17.83 29.40 16.78
N GLU A 136 -17.45 28.21 16.28
CA GLU A 136 -16.08 27.82 16.12
C GLU A 136 -15.81 27.40 14.65
N LEU A 137 -14.67 27.82 14.13
CA LEU A 137 -14.11 27.40 12.84
C LEU A 137 -12.83 26.63 13.05
N TYR A 138 -12.80 25.39 12.62
CA TYR A 138 -11.63 24.51 12.67
C TYR A 138 -10.91 24.54 11.32
N VAL A 139 -9.62 24.82 11.31
CA VAL A 139 -8.73 24.76 10.15
C VAL A 139 -7.88 23.50 10.27
N ASN A 140 -8.23 22.48 9.51
CA ASN A 140 -7.65 21.14 9.64
C ASN A 140 -6.55 20.86 8.62
N LEU A 141 -6.71 21.35 7.40
CA LEU A 141 -5.73 21.19 6.32
C LEU A 141 -5.28 22.55 5.79
N PHE A 142 -4.00 22.65 5.50
CA PHE A 142 -3.39 23.92 5.04
C PHE A 142 -3.33 23.92 3.51
N ILE A 143 -4.51 24.12 2.89
CA ILE A 143 -4.70 24.10 1.45
C ILE A 143 -5.30 25.44 1.02
N PRO A 144 -4.74 26.10 -0.04
CA PRO A 144 -5.31 27.36 -0.55
C PRO A 144 -6.77 27.19 -0.91
N SER A 145 -7.64 28.00 -0.30
CA SER A 145 -9.08 27.78 -0.42
C SER A 145 -9.91 29.01 -0.03
N VAL A 146 -11.17 28.98 -0.42
CA VAL A 146 -12.19 29.97 0.00
C VAL A 146 -13.36 29.22 0.61
N LEU A 147 -13.73 29.60 1.82
CA LEU A 147 -14.89 29.08 2.53
C LEU A 147 -15.95 30.18 2.68
N GLN A 148 -17.20 29.87 2.37
CA GLN A 148 -18.35 30.69 2.75
C GLN A 148 -19.04 30.05 3.94
N TRP A 149 -18.83 30.59 5.14
CA TRP A 149 -19.44 30.14 6.39
C TRP A 149 -20.52 31.13 6.86
N GLY A 150 -21.73 30.88 6.46
CA GLY A 150 -22.84 31.82 6.67
C GLY A 150 -22.55 33.18 6.02
N LYS A 151 -22.40 34.23 6.86
CA LYS A 151 -22.06 35.60 6.40
C LYS A 151 -20.56 35.92 6.49
N VAL A 152 -19.74 34.96 6.91
CA VAL A 152 -18.28 35.11 6.97
C VAL A 152 -17.69 34.43 5.76
N ARG A 153 -16.83 35.15 5.04
CA ARG A 153 -15.97 34.60 4.01
C ARG A 153 -14.57 34.45 4.57
N VAL A 154 -13.98 33.27 4.41
CA VAL A 154 -12.63 32.94 4.85
C VAL A 154 -11.81 32.59 3.63
N GLU A 155 -10.67 33.25 3.45
CA GLU A 155 -9.70 32.93 2.40
C GLU A 155 -8.44 32.44 3.07
N GLN A 156 -8.01 31.21 2.73
CA GLN A 156 -6.75 30.64 3.19
C GLN A 156 -5.68 30.80 2.11
N PHE A 157 -4.63 31.51 2.45
CA PHE A 157 -3.43 31.71 1.64
C PHE A 157 -2.30 30.91 2.24
N THR A 158 -1.71 30.03 1.44
CA THR A 158 -0.61 29.17 1.87
C THR A 158 0.12 28.61 0.67
N GLY A 159 1.42 28.45 0.76
CA GLY A 159 2.25 27.68 -0.15
C GLY A 159 2.61 26.30 0.39
N PHE A 160 1.93 25.87 1.47
CA PHE A 160 2.15 24.58 2.11
C PHE A 160 2.00 23.42 1.12
N PRO A 161 2.85 22.40 1.11
CA PRO A 161 3.96 22.14 2.04
C PRO A 161 5.32 22.75 1.62
N TYR A 162 5.36 23.62 0.62
CA TYR A 162 6.62 24.28 0.18
C TYR A 162 6.97 25.50 1.03
N GLU A 163 5.98 26.06 1.74
CA GLU A 163 6.11 27.12 2.71
C GLU A 163 5.52 26.68 4.06
N GLU A 164 6.21 27.01 5.13
CA GLU A 164 5.86 26.58 6.49
C GLU A 164 4.90 27.54 7.19
N ALA A 165 3.88 28.01 6.49
CA ALA A 165 2.90 28.92 7.05
C ALA A 165 1.56 28.90 6.34
N THR A 166 0.52 29.31 7.06
CA THR A 166 -0.81 29.59 6.51
C THR A 166 -1.32 30.93 7.01
N THR A 167 -2.10 31.64 6.19
CA THR A 167 -2.75 32.90 6.55
C THR A 167 -4.20 32.82 6.21
N LEU A 168 -5.08 33.13 7.17
CA LEU A 168 -6.50 33.33 6.94
C LEU A 168 -6.79 34.81 6.85
N ARG A 169 -7.52 35.23 5.82
CA ARG A 169 -8.17 36.53 5.74
C ARG A 169 -9.67 36.35 5.91
N LEU A 170 -10.24 37.14 6.82
CA LEU A 170 -11.65 37.07 7.19
C LEU A 170 -12.40 38.27 6.61
N SER A 171 -13.50 38.02 5.89
CA SER A 171 -14.41 39.07 5.45
C SER A 171 -15.76 38.90 6.15
N CYS A 172 -16.05 39.88 6.98
CA CYS A 172 -17.26 39.90 7.83
C CYS A 172 -18.01 41.20 7.56
N GLY A 173 -19.16 41.18 6.90
CA GLY A 173 -19.92 42.41 6.60
C GLY A 173 -20.32 43.23 7.86
N ARG A 174 -20.26 42.59 9.03
CA ARG A 174 -20.29 43.23 10.38
C ARG A 174 -19.43 42.42 11.31
N ALA A 175 -18.78 43.09 12.26
CA ALA A 175 -17.95 42.42 13.23
C ALA A 175 -18.72 41.32 13.97
N LYS A 176 -18.16 40.10 13.96
CA LYS A 176 -18.76 38.88 14.53
C LYS A 176 -17.80 38.22 15.50
N GLU A 177 -18.29 37.83 16.67
CA GLU A 177 -17.51 37.06 17.64
C GLU A 177 -17.57 35.58 17.30
N PHE A 178 -16.41 34.95 17.19
CA PHE A 178 -16.25 33.52 17.04
C PHE A 178 -14.76 33.10 17.25
N THR A 179 -14.54 31.81 17.37
CA THR A 179 -13.25 31.22 17.62
C THR A 179 -12.70 30.57 16.34
N VAL A 180 -11.46 30.87 16.01
CA VAL A 180 -10.70 30.13 14.98
C VAL A 180 -9.76 29.17 15.70
N LYS A 181 -9.81 27.92 15.30
CA LYS A 181 -8.99 26.81 15.83
C LYS A 181 -8.12 26.24 14.70
N PHE A 182 -6.80 26.41 14.77
CA PHE A 182 -5.88 25.79 13.84
C PHE A 182 -5.39 24.47 14.40
N ARG A 183 -5.54 23.40 13.65
CA ARG A 183 -4.96 22.10 14.03
C ARG A 183 -3.45 22.21 14.23
N VAL A 184 -2.96 21.61 15.29
CA VAL A 184 -1.52 21.40 15.52
C VAL A 184 -1.18 20.00 15.01
N PRO A 185 -0.50 19.89 13.86
CA PRO A 185 -0.09 18.58 13.33
C PRO A 185 0.91 17.87 14.25
N GLU A 186 0.86 16.52 14.26
CA GLU A 186 1.80 15.69 15.04
C GLU A 186 3.28 15.91 14.66
N TRP A 187 3.53 16.39 13.45
CA TRP A 187 4.88 16.57 12.91
C TRP A 187 5.52 17.93 13.20
N THR A 188 4.81 18.89 13.81
CA THR A 188 5.31 20.23 14.10
C THR A 188 5.73 20.37 15.56
N ASP A 189 6.79 21.14 15.78
CA ASP A 189 7.21 21.54 17.12
C ASP A 189 6.48 22.83 17.54
N VAL A 190 5.54 22.69 18.49
CA VAL A 190 4.73 23.79 19.03
C VAL A 190 5.61 24.95 19.55
N SER A 191 6.77 24.64 20.12
CA SER A 191 7.67 25.67 20.69
C SER A 191 8.27 26.62 19.64
N GLN A 192 8.25 26.21 18.37
CA GLN A 192 8.75 26.98 17.24
C GLN A 192 7.63 27.64 16.42
N MET A 193 6.37 27.40 16.77
CA MET A 193 5.24 28.01 16.08
C MET A 193 5.13 29.50 16.44
N GLU A 194 4.74 30.29 15.44
CA GLU A 194 4.47 31.72 15.60
C GLU A 194 3.04 32.01 15.14
N LEU A 195 2.32 32.78 15.94
CA LEU A 195 0.96 33.23 15.66
C LEU A 195 0.95 34.77 15.59
N THR A 196 0.38 35.34 14.54
CA THR A 196 0.12 36.77 14.44
C THR A 196 -1.32 37.05 14.07
N VAL A 197 -1.87 38.13 14.62
CA VAL A 197 -3.18 38.69 14.21
C VAL A 197 -2.96 40.12 13.77
N ASN A 198 -3.30 40.41 12.53
CA ASN A 198 -3.05 41.73 11.89
C ASN A 198 -1.58 42.18 12.04
N GLY A 199 -0.64 41.25 11.87
CA GLY A 199 0.80 41.49 12.02
C GLY A 199 1.29 41.60 13.47
N THR A 200 0.41 41.54 14.46
CA THR A 200 0.81 41.60 15.88
C THR A 200 0.94 40.18 16.44
N ALA A 201 2.12 39.89 17.02
CA ALA A 201 2.40 38.60 17.65
C ALA A 201 1.40 38.28 18.77
N GLN A 202 0.95 37.05 18.82
CA GLN A 202 0.08 36.50 19.84
C GLN A 202 0.73 35.28 20.49
N PRO A 203 0.43 34.97 21.75
CA PRO A 203 0.89 33.73 22.36
C PRO A 203 0.26 32.52 21.66
N VAL A 204 1.08 31.50 21.41
CA VAL A 204 0.60 30.20 20.94
C VAL A 204 0.10 29.40 22.15
N SER A 205 -1.20 29.22 22.23
CA SER A 205 -1.87 28.41 23.28
C SER A 205 -2.56 27.24 22.62
N VAL A 206 -2.17 26.03 23.00
CA VAL A 206 -2.72 24.76 22.47
C VAL A 206 -3.68 24.15 23.48
N SER A 207 -4.90 23.87 23.04
CA SER A 207 -5.89 23.07 23.77
C SER A 207 -6.53 22.08 22.83
N ASP A 208 -6.64 20.83 23.27
CA ASP A 208 -7.25 19.71 22.50
C ASP A 208 -6.65 19.54 21.09
N GLY A 209 -5.35 19.83 20.96
CA GLY A 209 -4.63 19.75 19.68
C GLY A 209 -4.84 20.92 18.73
N TYR A 210 -5.41 22.04 19.21
CA TYR A 210 -5.63 23.24 18.40
C TYR A 210 -4.98 24.50 19.02
N VAL A 211 -4.39 25.32 18.16
CA VAL A 211 -4.09 26.73 18.49
C VAL A 211 -5.37 27.52 18.33
N THR A 212 -5.80 28.20 19.40
CA THR A 212 -7.11 28.84 19.49
C THR A 212 -6.99 30.36 19.51
N VAL A 213 -7.79 31.05 18.68
CA VAL A 213 -7.90 32.49 18.64
C VAL A 213 -9.37 32.90 18.75
N SER A 214 -9.79 33.37 19.93
CA SER A 214 -11.15 33.83 20.18
C SER A 214 -11.19 35.36 20.23
N ARG A 215 -11.97 35.96 19.36
CA ARG A 215 -12.15 37.42 19.32
C ARG A 215 -13.36 37.86 18.53
N LYS A 216 -13.66 39.14 18.62
CA LYS A 216 -14.61 39.81 17.72
C LYS A 216 -13.85 40.18 16.43
N TRP A 217 -14.11 39.47 15.37
CA TRP A 217 -13.49 39.65 14.07
C TRP A 217 -14.11 40.81 13.30
N ALA A 218 -13.27 41.60 12.66
CA ALA A 218 -13.67 42.67 11.76
C ALA A 218 -13.39 42.30 10.30
N ASP A 219 -13.95 43.05 9.37
CA ASP A 219 -13.70 42.88 7.95
C ASP A 219 -12.25 43.15 7.62
N GLY A 220 -11.60 42.22 6.90
CA GLY A 220 -10.20 42.29 6.52
C GLY A 220 -9.20 41.82 7.59
N ASP A 221 -9.67 41.35 8.75
CA ASP A 221 -8.76 40.77 9.76
C ASP A 221 -7.97 39.57 9.16
N GLU A 222 -6.68 39.50 9.51
CA GLU A 222 -5.78 38.44 9.10
C GLU A 222 -5.22 37.68 10.32
N VAL A 223 -5.15 36.36 10.20
CA VAL A 223 -4.46 35.50 11.15
C VAL A 223 -3.45 34.67 10.38
N ARG A 224 -2.17 34.71 10.81
CA ARG A 224 -1.08 33.91 10.25
C ARG A 224 -0.51 33.01 11.33
N LEU A 225 -0.34 31.74 10.95
CA LEU A 225 0.30 30.70 11.75
C LEU A 225 1.46 30.10 10.99
N THR A 226 2.65 30.01 11.64
CA THR A 226 3.78 29.22 11.11
C THR A 226 3.62 27.76 11.53
N LEU A 227 4.10 26.88 10.67
CA LEU A 227 4.01 25.42 10.82
C LEU A 227 5.40 24.82 10.54
N PRO A 228 6.36 24.97 11.47
CA PRO A 228 7.72 24.50 11.28
C PRO A 228 7.76 23.00 10.98
N MET A 229 8.44 22.62 9.91
CA MET A 229 8.62 21.23 9.49
C MET A 229 10.03 20.75 9.80
N SER A 230 10.16 19.49 10.14
CA SER A 230 11.44 18.81 10.36
C SER A 230 11.48 17.47 9.67
N LEU A 231 12.71 16.98 9.42
CA LEU A 231 12.95 15.61 8.98
C LEU A 231 12.57 14.64 10.10
N ARG A 232 11.88 13.57 9.74
CA ARG A 232 11.47 12.49 10.62
C ARG A 232 11.72 11.14 9.97
N VAL A 233 11.96 10.14 10.80
CA VAL A 233 12.02 8.74 10.41
C VAL A 233 10.68 8.07 10.72
N ALA A 234 10.14 7.36 9.76
CA ALA A 234 8.96 6.51 9.95
C ALA A 234 9.37 5.04 9.88
N ALA A 235 9.27 4.33 11.00
CA ALA A 235 9.46 2.90 11.10
C ALA A 235 8.20 2.14 10.68
N LEU A 236 8.35 0.87 10.29
CA LEU A 236 7.22 -0.03 10.12
C LEU A 236 6.71 -0.51 11.50
N PRO A 237 5.40 -0.77 11.64
CA PRO A 237 4.81 -1.20 12.91
C PRO A 237 5.36 -2.52 13.47
N ASP A 238 5.93 -3.38 12.63
CA ASP A 238 6.55 -4.66 13.04
C ASP A 238 7.96 -4.50 13.66
N GLY A 239 8.50 -3.27 13.65
CA GLY A 239 9.84 -2.99 14.18
C GLY A 239 10.98 -3.53 13.33
N SER A 240 10.72 -3.90 12.07
CA SER A 240 11.76 -4.31 11.12
C SER A 240 12.69 -3.14 10.77
N ASP A 241 13.94 -3.46 10.40
CA ASP A 241 14.98 -2.46 10.06
C ASP A 241 14.76 -1.86 8.65
N ASN A 242 13.51 -1.44 8.37
CA ASN A 242 13.11 -0.76 7.14
C ASN A 242 12.46 0.58 7.48
N TYR A 243 13.03 1.65 6.98
CA TYR A 243 12.63 3.01 7.37
C TYR A 243 12.26 3.86 6.16
N SER A 244 11.29 4.74 6.35
CA SER A 244 10.89 5.78 5.41
C SER A 244 11.21 7.14 6.01
N PHE A 245 11.44 8.14 5.16
CA PHE A 245 11.74 9.50 5.59
C PHE A 245 10.57 10.42 5.29
N MET A 246 10.33 11.35 6.19
CA MET A 246 9.27 12.35 6.05
C MET A 246 9.82 13.74 6.36
N TYR A 247 9.28 14.76 5.68
CA TYR A 247 9.48 16.16 6.04
C TYR A 247 8.10 16.79 6.27
N GLY A 248 7.84 17.20 7.50
CA GLY A 248 6.47 17.49 7.89
C GLY A 248 5.52 16.30 7.60
N PRO A 249 4.40 16.48 6.90
CA PRO A 249 3.49 15.38 6.53
C PRO A 249 3.91 14.61 5.27
N ILE A 250 4.94 15.08 4.56
CA ILE A 250 5.30 14.58 3.23
C ILE A 250 6.28 13.42 3.32
N VAL A 251 5.93 12.28 2.75
CA VAL A 251 6.82 11.14 2.57
C VAL A 251 7.80 11.44 1.44
N LEU A 252 9.07 11.26 1.73
CA LEU A 252 10.15 11.42 0.79
C LEU A 252 10.49 10.08 0.15
N ALA A 253 10.65 10.07 -1.16
CA ALA A 253 10.95 8.88 -1.93
C ALA A 253 11.95 9.17 -3.03
N SER A 254 12.58 8.14 -3.55
CA SER A 254 13.55 8.28 -4.64
C SER A 254 13.03 7.71 -5.94
N ARG A 255 13.27 8.42 -7.02
CA ARG A 255 13.08 7.94 -8.38
C ARG A 255 14.20 6.97 -8.76
N MET A 256 13.83 5.77 -9.21
CA MET A 256 14.77 4.70 -9.52
C MET A 256 14.99 4.50 -11.04
N GLY A 257 14.19 5.17 -11.88
CA GLY A 257 14.27 5.09 -13.33
C GLY A 257 12.93 4.80 -14.01
N LYS A 258 12.98 4.59 -15.34
CA LYS A 258 11.80 4.33 -16.17
C LYS A 258 11.90 3.04 -16.99
N GLN A 259 12.95 2.24 -16.78
CA GLN A 259 13.20 1.06 -17.57
C GLN A 259 12.16 -0.02 -17.32
N GLU A 260 11.79 -0.75 -18.38
CA GLU A 260 10.99 -1.97 -18.32
C GLU A 260 9.66 -1.84 -17.55
N GLN A 261 8.97 -0.70 -17.68
CA GLN A 261 7.64 -0.47 -17.10
C GLN A 261 6.55 -1.06 -18.02
N VAL A 262 6.58 -2.38 -18.22
CA VAL A 262 5.59 -3.09 -19.04
C VAL A 262 4.21 -2.96 -18.40
N GLY A 263 3.20 -2.61 -19.19
CA GLY A 263 1.84 -2.40 -18.69
C GLY A 263 1.69 -1.17 -17.80
N LEU A 264 2.54 -0.13 -17.99
CA LEU A 264 2.45 1.14 -17.23
C LEU A 264 1.05 1.78 -17.32
N PHE A 265 0.41 1.63 -18.46
CA PHE A 265 -1.01 1.96 -18.67
C PHE A 265 -1.75 0.64 -18.86
N ALA A 266 -2.78 0.45 -18.06
CA ALA A 266 -3.56 -0.78 -18.05
C ALA A 266 -4.15 -1.10 -19.43
N ASP A 267 -4.16 -2.35 -19.79
CA ASP A 267 -4.94 -2.88 -20.90
C ASP A 267 -6.35 -3.31 -20.44
N ASP A 268 -7.16 -3.84 -21.35
CA ASP A 268 -8.53 -4.29 -21.07
C ASP A 268 -8.57 -5.64 -20.33
N SER A 269 -7.42 -6.23 -20.05
CA SER A 269 -7.34 -7.49 -19.33
C SER A 269 -7.71 -7.32 -17.86
N ARG A 270 -8.23 -8.36 -17.26
CA ARG A 270 -8.63 -8.37 -15.86
C ARG A 270 -7.48 -8.10 -14.88
N GLY A 271 -6.26 -8.52 -15.23
CA GLY A 271 -5.03 -8.28 -14.48
C GLY A 271 -4.28 -7.00 -14.87
N GLY A 272 -4.83 -6.21 -15.80
CA GLY A 272 -4.14 -5.03 -16.36
C GLY A 272 -3.80 -3.93 -15.35
N HIS A 273 -4.36 -3.98 -14.14
CA HIS A 273 -4.04 -3.05 -13.04
C HIS A 273 -2.78 -3.43 -12.25
N VAL A 274 -2.19 -4.60 -12.50
CA VAL A 274 -0.97 -5.08 -11.83
C VAL A 274 0.22 -4.86 -12.75
N ALA A 275 1.30 -4.32 -12.21
CA ALA A 275 2.54 -4.11 -12.95
C ALA A 275 3.12 -5.44 -13.43
N SER A 276 3.26 -5.60 -14.74
CA SER A 276 3.70 -6.85 -15.40
C SER A 276 5.16 -6.85 -15.85
N GLY A 277 5.87 -5.73 -15.67
CA GLY A 277 7.29 -5.65 -15.98
C GLY A 277 8.16 -6.42 -14.98
N PRO A 278 9.41 -6.71 -15.36
CA PRO A 278 10.31 -7.48 -14.52
C PRO A 278 10.50 -6.83 -13.16
N GLN A 279 10.47 -7.64 -12.12
CA GLN A 279 10.81 -7.23 -10.77
C GLN A 279 12.33 -7.17 -10.66
N TRP A 280 12.85 -5.98 -10.34
CA TRP A 280 14.29 -5.86 -10.09
C TRP A 280 14.68 -6.63 -8.83
N PRO A 281 15.83 -7.30 -8.83
CA PRO A 281 16.29 -8.07 -7.69
C PRO A 281 16.49 -7.18 -6.45
N LEU A 282 15.92 -7.57 -5.31
CA LEU A 282 16.00 -6.75 -4.09
C LEU A 282 17.43 -6.60 -3.56
N GLN A 283 18.30 -7.59 -3.83
CA GLN A 283 19.71 -7.49 -3.47
C GLN A 283 20.48 -6.39 -4.21
N ASP A 284 19.96 -5.90 -5.34
CA ASP A 284 20.57 -4.83 -6.13
C ASP A 284 20.05 -3.44 -5.73
N MET A 285 19.05 -3.39 -4.85
CA MET A 285 18.45 -2.15 -4.36
C MET A 285 19.31 -1.49 -3.29
N PRO A 286 19.24 -0.15 -3.19
CA PRO A 286 20.03 0.57 -2.20
C PRO A 286 19.63 0.23 -0.76
N VAL A 287 20.62 0.10 0.10
CA VAL A 287 20.46 -0.02 1.55
C VAL A 287 21.29 1.05 2.25
N ILE A 288 20.84 1.55 3.38
CA ILE A 288 21.62 2.44 4.23
C ILE A 288 22.58 1.59 5.04
N VAL A 289 23.86 1.90 4.98
CA VAL A 289 24.90 1.23 5.76
C VAL A 289 25.23 2.07 6.97
N GLY A 290 24.66 1.73 8.12
CA GLY A 290 24.82 2.56 9.31
C GLY A 290 24.06 2.02 10.52
N ASP A 291 23.91 2.91 11.51
CA ASP A 291 23.13 2.68 12.71
C ASP A 291 21.70 3.22 12.52
N LYS A 292 20.72 2.46 12.93
CA LYS A 292 19.30 2.88 12.90
C LYS A 292 19.00 4.09 13.79
N ASP A 293 19.83 4.34 14.79
CA ASP A 293 19.63 5.45 15.74
C ASP A 293 20.18 6.79 15.17
N ASP A 294 20.89 6.78 14.03
CA ASP A 294 21.48 7.96 13.39
C ASP A 294 21.05 8.18 11.93
N LEU A 295 19.86 7.74 11.57
CA LEU A 295 19.39 7.76 10.18
C LEU A 295 19.26 9.17 9.57
N LEU A 296 18.96 10.17 10.39
CA LEU A 296 18.81 11.54 9.89
C LEU A 296 20.14 12.16 9.47
N SER A 297 21.28 11.68 9.98
CA SER A 297 22.62 12.12 9.52
C SER A 297 22.91 11.75 8.06
N HIS A 298 22.18 10.76 7.52
CA HIS A 298 22.28 10.35 6.12
C HIS A 298 21.50 11.27 5.18
N ILE A 299 20.73 12.25 5.68
CA ILE A 299 19.85 13.10 4.87
C ILE A 299 20.39 14.54 4.84
N GLU A 300 20.73 15.01 3.66
CA GLU A 300 21.24 16.35 3.40
C GLU A 300 20.20 17.17 2.63
N LYS A 301 19.75 18.32 3.18
CA LYS A 301 18.82 19.21 2.48
C LYS A 301 19.50 19.90 1.30
N VAL A 302 18.83 19.93 0.15
CA VAL A 302 19.32 20.63 -1.04
C VAL A 302 19.00 22.11 -0.91
N GLU A 303 20.04 22.96 -0.99
CA GLU A 303 19.89 24.41 -0.89
C GLU A 303 18.97 24.96 -2.00
N GLY A 304 18.05 25.85 -1.63
CA GLY A 304 17.08 26.45 -2.55
C GLY A 304 15.94 25.51 -3.01
N LYS A 305 15.89 24.29 -2.48
CA LYS A 305 14.85 23.30 -2.82
C LYS A 305 14.09 22.89 -1.55
N PRO A 306 12.89 23.39 -1.31
CA PRO A 306 12.18 23.17 -0.04
C PRO A 306 11.98 21.71 0.36
N LEU A 307 11.71 20.83 -0.62
CA LEU A 307 11.34 19.42 -0.40
C LEU A 307 12.27 18.44 -1.12
N GLU A 308 13.48 18.85 -1.47
CA GLU A 308 14.49 17.95 -2.04
C GLU A 308 15.64 17.74 -1.06
N PHE A 309 16.09 16.48 -0.96
CA PHE A 309 17.18 16.07 -0.09
C PHE A 309 18.08 15.08 -0.84
N LYS A 310 19.28 14.85 -0.31
CA LYS A 310 20.22 13.84 -0.76
C LYS A 310 20.35 12.76 0.31
N LEU A 311 20.30 11.50 -0.11
CA LEU A 311 20.57 10.37 0.76
C LEU A 311 22.04 9.96 0.62
N ARG A 312 22.74 9.85 1.76
CA ARG A 312 24.17 9.52 1.86
C ARG A 312 24.39 8.20 2.58
N GLY A 313 25.59 7.64 2.43
CA GLY A 313 25.96 6.38 3.09
C GLY A 313 25.18 5.18 2.58
N VAL A 314 24.94 5.12 1.28
CA VAL A 314 24.10 4.11 0.63
C VAL A 314 24.97 3.10 -0.14
N TYR A 315 24.65 1.85 -0.05
CA TYR A 315 25.24 0.79 -0.87
C TYR A 315 24.16 0.17 -1.79
N PRO A 316 24.42 -0.19 -3.05
CA PRO A 316 25.68 0.03 -3.81
C PRO A 316 25.99 1.50 -4.09
N GLU A 317 27.27 1.83 -4.23
CA GLU A 317 27.79 3.20 -4.44
C GLU A 317 27.14 3.94 -5.61
N ARG A 318 26.65 3.22 -6.64
CA ARG A 318 25.90 3.82 -7.77
C ARG A 318 24.65 4.60 -7.34
N TYR A 319 24.15 4.37 -6.11
CA TYR A 319 23.01 5.08 -5.53
C TYR A 319 23.41 6.18 -4.56
N GLU A 320 24.70 6.36 -4.30
CA GLU A 320 25.18 7.40 -3.38
C GLU A 320 24.74 8.79 -3.84
N GLY A 321 24.16 9.55 -2.91
CA GLY A 321 23.64 10.88 -3.19
C GLY A 321 22.35 10.90 -4.01
N MET A 322 21.60 9.79 -4.04
CA MET A 322 20.29 9.77 -4.68
C MET A 322 19.35 10.82 -4.09
N THR A 323 18.47 11.36 -4.94
CA THR A 323 17.55 12.41 -4.52
C THR A 323 16.35 11.82 -3.83
N LEU A 324 15.99 12.39 -2.68
CA LEU A 324 14.70 12.21 -2.02
C LEU A 324 13.82 13.41 -2.38
N GLU A 325 12.62 13.12 -2.89
CA GLU A 325 11.61 14.10 -3.30
C GLU A 325 10.23 13.66 -2.85
N PRO A 326 9.19 14.53 -2.82
CA PRO A 326 7.85 14.13 -2.43
C PRO A 326 7.31 12.93 -3.22
N PHE A 327 6.87 11.90 -2.52
CA PHE A 327 6.38 10.67 -3.15
C PHE A 327 5.22 10.91 -4.13
N ASN A 328 4.33 11.84 -3.83
CA ASN A 328 3.23 12.22 -4.69
C ASN A 328 3.66 12.90 -6.01
N CYS A 329 4.91 13.37 -6.11
CA CYS A 329 5.48 13.92 -7.34
C CYS A 329 6.14 12.85 -8.23
N LEU A 330 6.25 11.61 -7.74
CA LEU A 330 6.82 10.50 -8.50
C LEU A 330 5.75 9.81 -9.34
N TYR A 331 5.68 10.10 -10.60
CA TYR A 331 4.78 9.42 -11.54
C TYR A 331 5.56 8.88 -12.74
N GLU A 332 5.00 7.84 -13.39
CA GLU A 332 5.60 7.14 -14.54
C GLU A 332 7.07 6.76 -14.31
N CYS A 333 7.39 6.29 -13.12
CA CYS A 333 8.74 5.85 -12.78
C CYS A 333 8.72 4.70 -11.79
N ARG A 334 9.81 3.96 -11.77
CA ARG A 334 10.16 3.07 -10.66
C ARG A 334 10.61 3.92 -9.48
N TYR A 335 10.30 3.50 -8.26
CA TYR A 335 10.57 4.29 -7.07
C TYR A 335 10.95 3.43 -5.85
N MET A 336 11.40 4.11 -4.81
CA MET A 336 11.70 3.52 -3.51
C MET A 336 11.25 4.46 -2.39
N VAL A 337 10.54 3.90 -1.40
CA VAL A 337 9.97 4.61 -0.24
C VAL A 337 10.61 4.14 1.06
N TYR A 338 10.95 2.86 1.15
CA TYR A 338 11.54 2.25 2.33
C TYR A 338 12.97 1.82 2.07
N TRP A 339 13.86 2.16 3.01
CA TRP A 339 15.27 1.80 2.95
C TRP A 339 15.60 0.82 4.06
N PRO A 340 16.10 -0.39 3.72
CA PRO A 340 16.70 -1.26 4.71
C PRO A 340 17.93 -0.60 5.33
N VAL A 341 18.10 -0.78 6.64
CA VAL A 341 19.30 -0.37 7.36
C VAL A 341 20.04 -1.62 7.79
N ILE A 342 21.31 -1.69 7.49
CA ILE A 342 22.08 -2.91 7.72
C ILE A 342 23.52 -2.60 8.14
N SER A 343 24.05 -3.41 9.06
CA SER A 343 25.48 -3.39 9.32
C SER A 343 26.25 -3.99 8.13
N PRO A 344 27.50 -3.57 7.89
CA PRO A 344 28.32 -4.11 6.80
C PRO A 344 28.38 -5.65 6.81
N ASP A 345 28.43 -6.27 7.99
CA ASP A 345 28.55 -7.73 8.13
C ASP A 345 27.27 -8.48 7.74
N LYS A 346 26.13 -7.87 7.98
CA LYS A 346 24.83 -8.47 7.64
C LYS A 346 24.44 -8.27 6.18
N LEU A 347 24.97 -7.22 5.54
CA LEU A 347 24.62 -6.83 4.18
C LEU A 347 24.75 -7.98 3.19
N LYS A 348 25.90 -8.62 3.17
CA LYS A 348 26.21 -9.70 2.23
C LYS A 348 25.30 -10.91 2.42
N ALA A 349 25.08 -11.33 3.65
CA ALA A 349 24.24 -12.51 3.95
C ALA A 349 22.77 -12.26 3.54
N GLN A 350 22.25 -11.08 3.80
CA GLN A 350 20.86 -10.72 3.41
C GLN A 350 20.69 -10.67 1.89
N GLN A 351 21.65 -10.08 1.19
CA GLN A 351 21.64 -10.02 -0.27
C GLN A 351 21.67 -11.41 -0.92
N GLU A 352 22.52 -12.30 -0.40
CA GLU A 352 22.60 -13.69 -0.87
C GLU A 352 21.28 -14.45 -0.64
N ALA A 353 20.66 -14.27 0.53
CA ALA A 353 19.38 -14.90 0.85
C ALA A 353 18.24 -14.43 -0.06
N LEU A 354 18.14 -13.11 -0.28
CA LEU A 354 17.15 -12.51 -1.19
C LEU A 354 17.34 -12.96 -2.64
N ALA A 355 18.59 -12.99 -3.10
CA ALA A 355 18.94 -13.46 -4.44
C ALA A 355 18.51 -14.92 -4.68
N ARG A 356 18.67 -15.76 -3.66
CA ARG A 356 18.23 -17.16 -3.72
C ARG A 356 16.72 -17.25 -3.84
N SER A 357 16.01 -16.59 -2.95
CA SER A 357 14.54 -16.60 -2.92
C SER A 357 13.93 -16.07 -4.24
N GLU A 358 14.48 -14.99 -4.77
CA GLU A 358 13.99 -14.43 -6.04
C GLU A 358 14.31 -15.30 -7.25
N ARG A 359 15.49 -15.90 -7.29
CA ARG A 359 15.82 -16.87 -8.35
C ARG A 359 14.86 -18.04 -8.34
N GLU A 360 14.63 -18.65 -7.17
CA GLU A 360 13.67 -19.75 -7.02
C GLU A 360 12.26 -19.36 -7.47
N LYS A 361 11.79 -18.16 -7.10
CA LYS A 361 10.50 -17.63 -7.53
C LYS A 361 10.44 -17.43 -9.05
N ASN A 362 11.45 -16.79 -9.62
CA ASN A 362 11.51 -16.51 -11.05
C ASN A 362 11.63 -17.79 -11.89
N GLU A 363 12.41 -18.76 -11.43
CA GLU A 363 12.50 -20.09 -12.07
C GLU A 363 11.15 -20.80 -12.02
N LEU A 364 10.45 -20.74 -10.88
CA LEU A 364 9.12 -21.32 -10.73
C LEU A 364 8.11 -20.65 -11.68
N GLU A 365 8.07 -19.32 -11.71
CA GLU A 365 7.17 -18.59 -12.62
C GLU A 365 7.53 -18.85 -14.10
N ALA A 366 8.80 -18.85 -14.45
CA ALA A 366 9.25 -19.15 -15.81
C ALA A 366 8.87 -20.56 -16.26
N ALA A 367 8.94 -21.53 -15.36
CA ALA A 367 8.53 -22.90 -15.61
C ALA A 367 7.01 -23.12 -15.55
N THR A 368 6.23 -22.18 -15.07
CA THR A 368 4.77 -22.28 -14.94
C THR A 368 4.09 -21.91 -16.25
N ALA A 369 3.29 -22.82 -16.80
CA ALA A 369 2.42 -22.54 -17.95
C ALA A 369 1.11 -21.89 -17.51
N ASP A 370 0.56 -22.36 -16.37
CA ASP A 370 -0.67 -21.84 -15.78
C ASP A 370 -0.70 -22.13 -14.27
N LYS A 371 -1.41 -21.30 -13.49
CA LYS A 371 -1.52 -21.47 -12.05
C LYS A 371 -2.90 -21.05 -11.53
N VAL A 372 -3.35 -21.74 -10.49
CA VAL A 372 -4.54 -21.35 -9.74
C VAL A 372 -4.21 -21.26 -8.25
N ILE A 373 -4.58 -20.16 -7.61
CA ILE A 373 -4.59 -20.01 -6.16
C ILE A 373 -5.94 -20.55 -5.67
N CYS A 374 -5.87 -21.64 -4.93
CA CYS A 374 -7.07 -22.33 -4.46
C CYS A 374 -7.75 -21.52 -3.36
N GLY A 375 -9.09 -21.38 -3.45
CA GLY A 375 -9.88 -20.62 -2.49
C GLY A 375 -9.97 -19.12 -2.77
N GLU A 376 -9.21 -18.57 -3.69
CA GLU A 376 -9.40 -17.21 -4.19
C GLU A 376 -10.48 -17.16 -5.27
N GLN A 377 -11.46 -16.31 -5.08
CA GLN A 377 -12.64 -16.25 -5.95
C GLN A 377 -12.28 -16.02 -7.42
N GLN A 378 -11.36 -15.10 -7.68
CA GLN A 378 -11.01 -14.69 -9.02
C GLN A 378 -10.20 -15.76 -9.78
N PRO A 379 -9.04 -16.25 -9.24
CA PRO A 379 -8.28 -17.31 -9.89
C PRO A 379 -9.12 -18.58 -10.15
N GLU A 380 -9.97 -18.97 -9.18
CA GLU A 380 -10.84 -20.14 -9.33
C GLU A 380 -11.92 -19.95 -10.42
N SER A 381 -12.50 -18.75 -10.49
CA SER A 381 -13.47 -18.39 -11.54
C SER A 381 -12.85 -18.45 -12.94
N ASP A 382 -11.64 -17.93 -13.09
CA ASP A 382 -10.91 -17.90 -14.36
C ASP A 382 -10.54 -19.31 -14.84
N HIS A 383 -10.39 -20.24 -13.90
CA HIS A 383 -10.13 -21.67 -14.17
C HIS A 383 -11.39 -22.53 -14.14
N PHE A 384 -12.59 -21.91 -14.22
CA PHE A 384 -13.88 -22.62 -14.29
C PHE A 384 -14.02 -23.64 -13.17
N ILE A 385 -13.77 -23.24 -11.93
CA ILE A 385 -13.93 -24.11 -10.75
C ILE A 385 -15.23 -24.89 -10.82
N ARG A 386 -15.13 -26.20 -10.60
CA ARG A 386 -16.26 -27.08 -10.28
C ARG A 386 -15.96 -27.81 -9.00
N SER A 387 -16.92 -27.93 -8.12
CA SER A 387 -16.70 -28.59 -6.83
C SER A 387 -17.97 -29.14 -6.25
N GLU A 388 -17.85 -30.20 -5.44
CA GLU A 388 -18.89 -30.80 -4.65
C GLU A 388 -18.35 -31.08 -3.25
N GLN A 389 -19.13 -30.81 -2.19
CA GLN A 389 -18.72 -30.96 -0.80
C GLN A 389 -17.31 -30.38 -0.49
N SER A 390 -17.05 -29.22 -1.04
CA SER A 390 -15.76 -28.50 -0.96
C SER A 390 -15.93 -27.23 -0.16
N ARG A 391 -14.86 -26.83 0.56
CA ARG A 391 -14.79 -25.61 1.35
C ARG A 391 -13.56 -24.83 0.96
N ASN A 392 -13.62 -23.53 1.15
CA ASN A 392 -12.47 -22.63 1.03
C ASN A 392 -12.31 -21.81 2.31
N GLY A 393 -11.13 -21.24 2.50
CA GLY A 393 -10.81 -20.38 3.62
C GLY A 393 -9.44 -19.76 3.44
N SER A 394 -9.01 -19.04 4.47
CA SER A 394 -7.66 -18.46 4.52
C SER A 394 -6.96 -18.83 5.82
N HIS A 395 -5.64 -18.92 5.76
CA HIS A 395 -4.76 -19.11 6.91
C HIS A 395 -3.40 -18.46 6.64
N ASN A 396 -2.94 -17.59 7.53
CA ASN A 396 -1.71 -16.81 7.36
C ASN A 396 -1.66 -16.11 5.98
N ASP A 397 -2.73 -15.36 5.66
CA ASP A 397 -2.92 -14.60 4.42
C ASP A 397 -2.83 -15.44 3.12
N ARG A 398 -2.92 -16.76 3.23
CA ARG A 398 -2.98 -17.65 2.08
C ARG A 398 -4.32 -18.34 2.00
N HIS A 399 -4.93 -18.27 0.84
CA HIS A 399 -6.20 -18.97 0.56
C HIS A 399 -5.98 -20.45 0.30
N TRP A 400 -6.96 -21.25 0.65
CA TRP A 400 -6.94 -22.68 0.45
C TRP A 400 -8.32 -23.22 0.08
N ARG A 401 -8.33 -24.42 -0.50
CA ARG A 401 -9.52 -25.23 -0.72
C ARG A 401 -9.32 -26.66 -0.26
N ASP A 402 -10.36 -27.26 0.34
CA ASP A 402 -10.44 -28.68 0.65
C ASP A 402 -11.77 -29.30 0.16
N ALA A 403 -11.86 -30.63 0.20
CA ALA A 403 -13.07 -31.37 -0.03
C ALA A 403 -13.22 -32.46 1.03
N THR A 404 -14.48 -32.83 1.37
CA THR A 404 -14.80 -33.80 2.42
C THR A 404 -15.66 -34.92 1.90
N GLY A 405 -15.59 -36.11 2.51
CA GLY A 405 -16.41 -37.26 2.15
C GLY A 405 -16.12 -37.72 0.72
N LYS A 406 -17.15 -37.70 -0.12
CA LYS A 406 -17.05 -37.99 -1.57
C LYS A 406 -16.90 -36.73 -2.43
N GLY A 407 -16.56 -35.62 -1.79
CA GLY A 407 -16.43 -34.33 -2.45
C GLY A 407 -15.18 -34.24 -3.31
N TRP A 408 -15.11 -33.20 -4.10
CA TRP A 408 -14.00 -32.93 -5.00
C TRP A 408 -14.03 -31.48 -5.44
N PHE A 409 -12.91 -31.02 -6.01
CA PHE A 409 -12.84 -29.77 -6.77
C PHE A 409 -11.94 -29.95 -7.97
N SER A 410 -12.19 -29.15 -9.03
CA SER A 410 -11.44 -29.21 -10.26
C SER A 410 -11.30 -27.86 -10.94
N TYR A 411 -10.21 -27.72 -11.70
CA TYR A 411 -9.85 -26.53 -12.46
C TYR A 411 -9.55 -26.88 -13.90
N ARG A 412 -9.92 -26.01 -14.82
CA ARG A 412 -9.51 -26.09 -16.24
C ARG A 412 -8.29 -25.20 -16.43
N MET A 413 -7.14 -25.82 -16.51
CA MET A 413 -5.85 -25.15 -16.61
C MET A 413 -5.36 -25.12 -18.05
N LYS A 414 -4.84 -23.99 -18.50
CA LYS A 414 -4.38 -23.76 -19.87
C LYS A 414 -2.90 -24.11 -20.01
N THR A 415 -2.53 -24.80 -21.09
CA THR A 415 -1.12 -25.04 -21.40
C THR A 415 -0.45 -23.81 -22.02
N ASN A 416 -1.24 -22.86 -22.53
CA ASN A 416 -0.77 -21.63 -23.19
C ASN A 416 0.23 -21.89 -24.31
N GLY A 417 0.05 -22.99 -25.06
CA GLY A 417 0.93 -23.42 -26.15
C GLY A 417 2.32 -23.89 -25.68
N ARG A 418 2.48 -24.16 -24.39
CA ARG A 418 3.74 -24.65 -23.80
C ARG A 418 3.66 -26.17 -23.61
N ASP A 419 4.80 -26.81 -23.75
CA ASP A 419 4.98 -28.23 -23.47
C ASP A 419 5.01 -28.43 -21.94
N VAL A 420 3.91 -28.98 -21.39
CA VAL A 420 3.73 -29.19 -19.95
C VAL A 420 3.98 -30.65 -19.59
N SER A 421 4.85 -30.89 -18.65
CA SER A 421 5.29 -32.23 -18.26
C SER A 421 5.01 -32.57 -16.78
N ARG A 422 4.64 -31.57 -15.96
CA ARG A 422 4.42 -31.76 -14.53
C ARG A 422 3.28 -30.94 -14.00
N LEU A 423 2.64 -31.48 -12.96
CA LEU A 423 1.75 -30.75 -12.07
C LEU A 423 2.47 -30.53 -10.72
N ARG A 424 2.49 -29.28 -10.24
CA ARG A 424 2.94 -28.93 -8.90
C ARG A 424 1.72 -28.58 -8.04
N VAL A 425 1.63 -29.19 -6.87
CA VAL A 425 0.56 -28.91 -5.91
C VAL A 425 1.15 -28.52 -4.56
N GLU A 426 0.75 -27.36 -4.05
CA GLU A 426 1.12 -26.89 -2.71
C GLU A 426 -0.02 -27.13 -1.74
N TYR A 427 0.25 -27.79 -0.60
CA TYR A 427 -0.78 -28.23 0.33
C TYR A 427 -0.28 -28.19 1.78
N GLU A 428 -1.22 -28.25 2.74
CA GLU A 428 -0.91 -28.34 4.17
C GLU A 428 -0.60 -29.78 4.58
N GLY A 429 0.65 -30.02 5.02
CA GLY A 429 1.05 -31.29 5.59
C GLY A 429 0.68 -31.44 7.06
N GLY A 430 0.64 -32.69 7.54
CA GLY A 430 0.38 -33.02 8.95
C GLY A 430 -1.06 -32.86 9.41
N MET A 431 -2.02 -32.76 8.47
CA MET A 431 -3.45 -32.79 8.78
C MET A 431 -3.92 -34.25 8.97
N ALA A 432 -4.50 -34.53 10.13
CA ALA A 432 -5.02 -35.87 10.44
C ALA A 432 -6.19 -36.25 9.52
N ASP A 433 -6.31 -37.55 9.16
CA ASP A 433 -7.37 -38.11 8.34
C ASP A 433 -7.55 -37.46 6.96
N THR A 434 -6.45 -36.96 6.38
CA THR A 434 -6.48 -36.36 5.03
C THR A 434 -5.58 -37.14 4.05
N ASP A 435 -6.05 -37.32 2.85
CA ASP A 435 -5.31 -37.73 1.65
C ASP A 435 -6.00 -37.14 0.42
N ALA A 436 -5.37 -37.17 -0.73
CA ALA A 436 -6.05 -36.80 -1.97
C ALA A 436 -5.48 -37.50 -3.18
N LEU A 437 -6.34 -38.06 -4.01
CA LEU A 437 -5.99 -38.39 -5.38
C LEU A 437 -5.94 -37.12 -6.21
N VAL A 438 -4.85 -36.96 -6.93
CA VAL A 438 -4.66 -35.92 -7.93
C VAL A 438 -4.86 -36.54 -9.31
N MET A 439 -5.82 -36.00 -10.04
CA MET A 439 -6.20 -36.54 -11.36
C MET A 439 -6.06 -35.45 -12.42
N VAL A 440 -5.62 -35.84 -13.58
CA VAL A 440 -5.59 -34.99 -14.79
C VAL A 440 -6.31 -35.74 -15.91
N GLU A 441 -7.30 -35.09 -16.52
CA GLU A 441 -8.15 -35.71 -17.56
C GLU A 441 -8.72 -37.10 -17.12
N GLU A 442 -9.25 -37.20 -15.91
CA GLU A 442 -9.77 -38.40 -15.28
C GLU A 442 -8.75 -39.52 -14.97
N ARG A 443 -7.46 -39.29 -15.23
CA ARG A 443 -6.38 -40.21 -14.84
C ARG A 443 -5.73 -39.77 -13.54
N THR A 444 -5.57 -40.73 -12.61
CA THR A 444 -4.78 -40.47 -11.42
C THR A 444 -3.29 -40.34 -11.78
N VAL A 445 -2.72 -39.16 -11.51
CA VAL A 445 -1.31 -38.87 -11.70
C VAL A 445 -0.51 -39.02 -10.40
N GLY A 446 -1.20 -39.03 -9.25
CA GLY A 446 -0.55 -39.27 -7.98
C GLY A 446 -1.48 -39.04 -6.79
N MET A 447 -0.92 -39.06 -5.59
CA MET A 447 -1.63 -38.89 -4.34
C MET A 447 -0.90 -37.91 -3.42
N LEU A 448 -1.66 -36.98 -2.81
CA LEU A 448 -1.20 -36.18 -1.69
C LEU A 448 -1.40 -37.02 -0.42
N SER A 449 -0.30 -37.50 0.14
CA SER A 449 -0.32 -38.29 1.37
C SER A 449 -0.07 -37.43 2.59
N PRO A 450 -0.58 -37.80 3.77
CA PRO A 450 -0.16 -37.16 5.01
C PRO A 450 1.34 -37.32 5.17
N VAL A 451 2.06 -36.17 5.18
CA VAL A 451 3.50 -36.16 5.45
C VAL A 451 3.69 -35.81 6.91
N ASP A 452 4.59 -36.51 7.58
CA ASP A 452 4.97 -36.20 8.96
C ASP A 452 5.41 -34.73 9.10
N GLY A 453 4.82 -34.03 10.07
CA GLY A 453 5.08 -32.63 10.37
C GLY A 453 4.10 -31.66 9.73
N ARG A 454 3.66 -30.67 10.53
CA ARG A 454 2.79 -29.57 10.10
C ARG A 454 3.54 -28.58 9.19
N GLY A 455 2.83 -27.93 8.31
CA GLY A 455 3.31 -26.84 7.47
C GLY A 455 3.12 -27.07 5.99
N MET A 456 3.57 -26.11 5.19
CA MET A 456 3.44 -26.14 3.73
C MET A 456 4.31 -27.24 3.13
N LYS A 457 3.71 -28.02 2.23
CA LYS A 457 4.36 -29.08 1.46
C LYS A 457 4.12 -28.86 -0.03
N THR A 458 5.04 -29.34 -0.82
CA THR A 458 4.92 -29.32 -2.29
C THR A 458 5.07 -30.72 -2.84
N ALA A 459 4.12 -31.14 -3.66
CA ALA A 459 4.18 -32.37 -4.43
C ALA A 459 4.32 -32.07 -5.92
N TYR A 460 5.04 -32.92 -6.61
CA TYR A 460 5.20 -32.89 -8.07
C TYR A 460 4.70 -34.22 -8.65
N PHE A 461 3.92 -34.13 -9.71
CA PHE A 461 3.38 -35.28 -10.41
C PHE A 461 3.75 -35.16 -11.88
N ASP A 462 4.40 -36.17 -12.44
CA ASP A 462 4.68 -36.22 -13.86
C ASP A 462 3.38 -36.46 -14.63
N LEU A 463 3.16 -35.70 -15.69
CA LEU A 463 2.02 -35.83 -16.57
C LEU A 463 2.29 -36.95 -17.61
N PRO A 464 1.29 -37.80 -17.91
CA PRO A 464 1.42 -38.77 -18.97
C PRO A 464 1.59 -38.12 -20.35
N ASP A 465 2.38 -38.72 -21.25
CA ASP A 465 2.63 -38.23 -22.61
C ASP A 465 1.36 -37.96 -23.43
N GLU A 466 0.26 -38.66 -23.10
CA GLU A 466 -1.07 -38.46 -23.71
C GLU A 466 -1.70 -37.07 -23.44
N MET A 467 -1.12 -36.30 -22.54
CA MET A 467 -1.55 -34.92 -22.24
C MET A 467 -0.87 -33.89 -23.16
N ASP A 468 0.16 -34.32 -23.90
CA ASP A 468 0.89 -33.47 -24.84
C ASP A 468 -0.02 -32.94 -25.95
N GLY A 469 0.19 -31.66 -26.29
CA GLY A 469 -0.53 -30.97 -27.35
C GLY A 469 -1.98 -30.55 -26.99
N LYS A 470 -2.45 -30.80 -25.78
CA LYS A 470 -3.74 -30.27 -25.32
C LYS A 470 -3.65 -28.82 -24.91
N ASP A 471 -4.58 -27.98 -25.33
CA ASP A 471 -4.64 -26.56 -24.95
C ASP A 471 -5.11 -26.36 -23.52
N VAL A 472 -5.94 -27.27 -22.99
CA VAL A 472 -6.52 -27.20 -21.65
C VAL A 472 -6.50 -28.57 -21.00
N LEU A 473 -6.10 -28.63 -19.75
CA LEU A 473 -6.13 -29.82 -18.91
C LEU A 473 -7.07 -29.62 -17.72
N THR A 474 -7.90 -30.61 -17.45
CA THR A 474 -8.78 -30.61 -16.25
C THR A 474 -8.04 -31.30 -15.11
N VAL A 475 -7.68 -30.51 -14.08
CA VAL A 475 -7.07 -31.02 -12.85
C VAL A 475 -8.16 -31.18 -11.80
N LYS A 476 -8.30 -32.39 -11.22
CA LYS A 476 -9.30 -32.72 -10.18
C LYS A 476 -8.59 -33.28 -8.95
N ILE A 477 -9.03 -32.83 -7.78
CA ILE A 477 -8.53 -33.27 -6.49
C ILE A 477 -9.70 -33.78 -5.67
N THR A 478 -9.56 -34.99 -5.12
CA THR A 478 -10.62 -35.70 -4.37
C THR A 478 -10.02 -36.56 -3.26
N PRO A 479 -10.69 -36.75 -2.10
CA PRO A 479 -10.22 -37.71 -1.10
C PRO A 479 -10.10 -39.11 -1.70
N SER A 480 -9.16 -39.90 -1.21
CA SER A 480 -9.01 -41.30 -1.58
C SER A 480 -9.68 -42.22 -0.54
N GLU A 481 -8.95 -42.56 0.50
CA GLU A 481 -9.41 -43.44 1.56
C GLU A 481 -9.79 -42.68 2.85
N LYS A 482 -9.34 -41.45 2.98
CA LYS A 482 -9.52 -40.61 4.16
C LYS A 482 -10.80 -39.78 4.05
N LYS A 483 -11.13 -39.07 5.13
CA LYS A 483 -12.36 -38.29 5.25
C LYS A 483 -12.32 -36.96 4.49
N ALA A 484 -11.14 -36.45 4.17
CA ALA A 484 -10.98 -35.15 3.51
C ALA A 484 -9.67 -35.08 2.72
N THR A 485 -9.60 -34.12 1.79
CA THR A 485 -8.31 -33.70 1.22
C THR A 485 -7.57 -32.84 2.23
N PRO A 486 -6.21 -32.76 2.17
CA PRO A 486 -5.52 -31.67 2.83
C PRO A 486 -5.97 -30.33 2.23
N ARG A 487 -5.69 -29.23 2.93
CA ARG A 487 -5.88 -27.88 2.37
C ARG A 487 -4.90 -27.68 1.23
N VAL A 488 -5.39 -27.39 0.05
CA VAL A 488 -4.59 -27.12 -1.14
C VAL A 488 -4.57 -25.62 -1.36
N TYR A 489 -3.39 -25.05 -1.51
CA TYR A 489 -3.15 -23.61 -1.64
C TYR A 489 -2.94 -23.20 -3.09
N GLU A 490 -2.18 -23.99 -3.85
CA GLU A 490 -1.83 -23.66 -5.21
C GLU A 490 -1.69 -24.91 -6.08
N VAL A 491 -2.14 -24.80 -7.31
CA VAL A 491 -1.92 -25.81 -8.36
C VAL A 491 -1.28 -25.13 -9.57
N ARG A 492 -0.19 -25.71 -10.09
CA ARG A 492 0.52 -25.20 -11.27
C ARG A 492 0.74 -26.28 -12.32
N LEU A 493 0.52 -25.93 -13.58
CA LEU A 493 1.03 -26.67 -14.70
C LEU A 493 2.45 -26.19 -15.01
N MET A 494 3.39 -27.13 -15.03
CA MET A 494 4.82 -26.87 -15.18
C MET A 494 5.34 -27.42 -16.49
N THR A 495 6.20 -26.66 -17.16
CA THR A 495 6.99 -27.12 -18.31
C THR A 495 8.14 -28.02 -17.85
N ALA A 496 8.66 -28.83 -18.74
CA ALA A 496 9.90 -29.57 -18.50
C ALA A 496 11.04 -28.60 -18.09
N LYS A 497 11.85 -29.00 -17.11
CA LYS A 497 13.10 -28.26 -16.87
C LYS A 497 13.95 -28.39 -18.13
N LYS A 498 14.28 -27.28 -18.76
CA LYS A 498 15.29 -27.22 -19.80
C LYS A 498 16.66 -27.51 -19.24
#